data_628b5c2f84100bca5b1c6396672f290c
#
_entry.id   628b5c2f84100bca5b1c6396672f290c
#
_cell.length_a   1.000
_cell.length_b   1.000
_cell.length_c   1.000
_cell.angle_alpha   90.00
_cell.angle_beta   90.00
_cell.angle_gamma   90.00
#
_symmetry.space_group_name_H-M   'P 1'
#
loop_
_entity.id
_entity.type
_entity.pdbx_description
1 polymer ?
#
loop_
_entity_poly.entity_id
_entity_poly.type
_entity_poly.pdbx_seq_one_letter_code
_entity_poly.pdbx_strand_id
1 'polypeptide(L)'
;MSHRAAGWKIRLRMQSDNSGIETVFRDCLTAFPWRGQQTEEIIRLRHAISLSDCLVAHELSAGLIGFLVLERKKAYVSHLFVNPDWRLCGVGSGLLGVARDMARAPLQLDVDTQNETAVRAYKAMGWIEKVGPDPNRAGQRRLSGP
;
A
#
# COMPACT_ATOMS: atom_id res chain seq x y z
N MET A 1 -14.38 4.24 -6.25
CA MET A 1 -15.05 4.94 -5.14
C MET A 1 -14.38 6.30 -4.95
N SER A 2 -15.12 7.35 -4.86
CA SER A 2 -14.53 8.66 -4.65
C SER A 2 -14.83 9.14 -3.23
N HIS A 3 -13.86 9.81 -2.62
CA HIS A 3 -13.99 10.37 -1.28
C HIS A 3 -14.01 11.90 -1.37
N ARG A 4 -15.03 12.41 -2.08
CA ARG A 4 -15.15 13.84 -2.36
C ARG A 4 -15.13 14.71 -1.12
N ALA A 5 -15.73 14.23 -0.03
CA ALA A 5 -15.76 14.97 1.23
C ALA A 5 -14.36 15.18 1.83
N ALA A 6 -13.42 14.29 1.51
CA ALA A 6 -12.04 14.38 1.97
C ALA A 6 -11.14 15.17 1.01
N GLY A 7 -11.66 15.57 -0.15
CA GLY A 7 -10.92 16.34 -1.14
C GLY A 7 -9.99 15.53 -2.02
N TRP A 8 -10.05 14.19 -1.98
CA TRP A 8 -9.20 13.33 -2.79
C TRP A 8 -10.02 12.19 -3.43
N LYS A 9 -9.46 11.63 -4.51
CA LYS A 9 -10.11 10.57 -5.30
C LYS A 9 -9.14 9.41 -5.53
N ILE A 10 -9.70 8.23 -5.72
CA ILE A 10 -8.95 7.01 -6.05
C ILE A 10 -9.31 6.59 -7.48
N ARG A 11 -8.29 6.26 -8.26
CA ARG A 11 -8.44 5.74 -9.62
C ARG A 11 -7.30 4.80 -9.96
N LEU A 12 -7.43 4.10 -11.09
CA LEU A 12 -6.33 3.30 -11.62
C LEU A 12 -5.19 4.20 -12.08
N ARG A 13 -3.97 3.71 -11.93
CA ARG A 13 -2.75 4.40 -12.35
C ARG A 13 -2.74 4.63 -13.85
N MET A 14 -2.24 5.78 -14.24
CA MET A 14 -1.81 6.08 -15.60
C MET A 14 -0.28 6.16 -15.62
N GLN A 15 0.33 6.01 -16.80
CA GLN A 15 1.79 6.06 -16.91
C GLN A 15 2.37 7.37 -16.39
N SER A 16 1.65 8.47 -16.57
CA SER A 16 2.06 9.78 -16.06
C SER A 16 2.13 9.87 -14.54
N ASP A 17 1.56 8.89 -13.82
CA ASP A 17 1.61 8.86 -12.36
C ASP A 17 2.91 8.29 -11.81
N ASN A 18 3.74 7.66 -12.64
CA ASN A 18 4.91 6.92 -12.17
C ASN A 18 5.88 7.77 -11.34
N SER A 19 6.13 9.01 -11.76
CA SER A 19 7.04 9.87 -11.00
C SER A 19 6.47 10.25 -9.63
N GLY A 20 5.16 10.52 -9.55
CA GLY A 20 4.49 10.82 -8.28
C GLY A 20 4.46 9.61 -7.34
N ILE A 21 4.23 8.43 -7.90
CA ILE A 21 4.28 7.18 -7.13
C ILE A 21 5.67 7.00 -6.50
N GLU A 22 6.73 7.16 -7.29
CA GLU A 22 8.09 6.99 -6.79
C GLU A 22 8.47 8.04 -5.76
N THR A 23 7.97 9.26 -5.91
CA THR A 23 8.20 10.32 -4.93
C THR A 23 7.58 9.95 -3.58
N VAL A 24 6.31 9.53 -3.57
CA VAL A 24 5.65 9.08 -2.34
C VAL A 24 6.40 7.91 -1.73
N PHE A 25 6.79 6.95 -2.55
CA PHE A 25 7.50 5.76 -2.09
C PHE A 25 8.83 6.12 -1.42
N ARG A 26 9.64 6.97 -2.06
CA ARG A 26 10.92 7.42 -1.50
C ARG A 26 10.73 8.17 -0.18
N ASP A 27 9.75 9.05 -0.12
CA ASP A 27 9.45 9.80 1.10
C ASP A 27 9.07 8.86 2.25
N CYS A 28 8.33 7.79 1.95
CA CYS A 28 7.95 6.80 2.96
C CYS A 28 9.12 5.92 3.38
N LEU A 29 10.04 5.58 2.47
CA LEU A 29 11.17 4.70 2.77
C LEU A 29 12.10 5.28 3.84
N THR A 30 12.16 6.57 3.96
CA THR A 30 12.98 7.21 5.01
C THR A 30 12.54 6.82 6.42
N ALA A 31 11.28 6.39 6.59
CA ALA A 31 10.76 5.92 7.87
C ALA A 31 11.09 4.45 8.15
N PHE A 32 11.70 3.73 7.21
CA PHE A 32 11.99 2.30 7.33
C PHE A 32 13.47 2.01 7.10
N PRO A 33 14.35 2.46 8.03
CA PRO A 33 15.81 2.32 7.83
C PRO A 33 16.29 0.86 7.82
N TRP A 34 15.46 -0.09 8.30
CA TRP A 34 15.77 -1.51 8.28
C TRP A 34 15.57 -2.15 6.90
N ARG A 35 14.89 -1.47 5.97
CA ARG A 35 14.75 -1.95 4.60
C ARG A 35 16.07 -1.73 3.86
N GLY A 36 16.29 -2.56 2.83
CA GLY A 36 17.50 -2.49 2.03
C GLY A 36 17.68 -1.17 1.28
N GLN A 37 18.58 -1.17 0.33
CA GLN A 37 18.89 0.05 -0.42
C GLN A 37 17.67 0.51 -1.21
N GLN A 38 17.50 1.82 -1.25
CA GLN A 38 16.38 2.47 -1.92
C GLN A 38 16.28 2.10 -3.40
N THR A 39 17.43 1.94 -4.07
CA THR A 39 17.47 1.54 -5.48
C THR A 39 16.82 0.18 -5.71
N GLU A 40 17.11 -0.81 -4.86
CA GLU A 40 16.53 -2.14 -4.96
C GLU A 40 15.02 -2.11 -4.73
N GLU A 41 14.58 -1.32 -3.76
CA GLU A 41 13.16 -1.16 -3.46
C GLU A 41 12.41 -0.53 -4.64
N ILE A 42 12.99 0.46 -5.29
CA ILE A 42 12.41 1.11 -6.47
C ILE A 42 12.29 0.10 -7.63
N ILE A 43 13.30 -0.72 -7.84
CA ILE A 43 13.27 -1.75 -8.88
C ILE A 43 12.13 -2.74 -8.63
N ARG A 44 11.95 -3.18 -7.38
CA ARG A 44 10.84 -4.07 -7.02
C ARG A 44 9.49 -3.42 -7.24
N LEU A 45 9.36 -2.14 -6.91
CA LEU A 45 8.14 -1.39 -7.15
C LEU A 45 7.81 -1.33 -8.64
N ARG A 46 8.78 -0.96 -9.49
CA ARG A 46 8.58 -0.88 -10.94
C ARG A 46 8.17 -2.22 -11.51
N HIS A 47 8.79 -3.30 -11.05
CA HIS A 47 8.44 -4.65 -11.47
C HIS A 47 6.99 -5.00 -11.07
N ALA A 48 6.62 -4.72 -9.83
CA ALA A 48 5.27 -4.98 -9.34
C ALA A 48 4.22 -4.20 -10.15
N ILE A 49 4.47 -2.93 -10.42
CA ILE A 49 3.56 -2.09 -11.21
C ILE A 49 3.38 -2.65 -12.62
N SER A 50 4.44 -3.18 -13.23
CA SER A 50 4.38 -3.71 -14.58
C SER A 50 3.54 -4.98 -14.70
N LEU A 51 3.35 -5.72 -13.61
CA LEU A 51 2.66 -7.01 -13.59
C LEU A 51 1.31 -6.99 -12.89
N SER A 52 0.95 -5.90 -12.23
CA SER A 52 -0.18 -5.87 -11.31
C SER A 52 -1.03 -4.63 -11.53
N ASP A 53 -2.20 -4.59 -10.88
CA ASP A 53 -3.03 -3.38 -10.86
C ASP A 53 -2.45 -2.39 -9.85
N CYS A 54 -2.48 -1.12 -10.20
CA CYS A 54 -2.05 -0.06 -9.30
C CYS A 54 -3.13 1.00 -9.18
N LEU A 55 -3.50 1.29 -7.94
CA LEU A 55 -4.44 2.37 -7.59
C LEU A 55 -3.66 3.56 -7.09
N VAL A 56 -4.12 4.75 -7.44
CA VAL A 56 -3.55 6.00 -6.94
C VAL A 56 -4.61 6.84 -6.27
N ALA A 57 -4.23 7.51 -5.20
CA ALA A 57 -5.06 8.53 -4.55
C ALA A 57 -4.51 9.89 -4.95
N HIS A 58 -5.39 10.75 -5.41
CA HIS A 58 -5.02 12.03 -5.98
C HIS A 58 -5.86 13.15 -5.38
N GLU A 59 -5.22 14.21 -4.93
CA GLU A 59 -5.88 15.40 -4.40
C GLU A 59 -5.54 16.59 -5.32
N LEU A 60 -6.52 17.47 -5.52
CA LEU A 60 -6.43 18.50 -6.54
C LEU A 60 -5.20 19.42 -6.40
N SER A 61 -4.87 19.81 -5.18
CA SER A 61 -3.76 20.73 -4.92
C SER A 61 -2.43 20.01 -4.69
N ALA A 62 -2.47 18.89 -3.95
CA ALA A 62 -1.27 18.15 -3.54
C ALA A 62 -0.79 17.16 -4.61
N GLY A 63 -1.62 16.83 -5.58
CA GLY A 63 -1.32 15.82 -6.57
C GLY A 63 -1.47 14.42 -6.02
N LEU A 64 -0.59 13.52 -6.42
CA LEU A 64 -0.64 12.12 -5.98
C LEU A 64 -0.18 12.03 -4.52
N ILE A 65 -1.05 11.51 -3.66
CA ILE A 65 -0.82 11.44 -2.20
C ILE A 65 -0.68 10.02 -1.65
N GLY A 66 -0.95 9.01 -2.47
CA GLY A 66 -0.80 7.62 -2.05
C GLY A 66 -1.04 6.68 -3.20
N PHE A 67 -0.61 5.42 -3.01
CA PHE A 67 -0.84 4.39 -4.02
C PHE A 67 -0.86 3.00 -3.38
N LEU A 68 -1.43 2.05 -4.14
CA LEU A 68 -1.51 0.66 -3.74
C LEU A 68 -1.30 -0.22 -4.97
N VAL A 69 -0.48 -1.26 -4.83
CA VAL A 69 -0.27 -2.26 -5.89
C VAL A 69 -0.95 -3.56 -5.47
N LEU A 70 -1.84 -4.06 -6.33
CA LEU A 70 -2.68 -5.22 -6.07
C LEU A 70 -2.43 -6.32 -7.08
N GLU A 71 -2.03 -7.49 -6.61
CA GLU A 71 -2.08 -8.72 -7.39
C GLU A 71 -3.50 -9.28 -7.26
N ARG A 72 -4.36 -8.93 -8.22
CA ARG A 72 -5.81 -9.18 -8.11
C ARG A 72 -6.15 -10.65 -7.91
N LYS A 73 -5.52 -11.54 -8.65
CA LYS A 73 -5.82 -12.98 -8.59
C LYS A 73 -5.52 -13.59 -7.22
N LYS A 74 -4.52 -13.07 -6.54
CA LYS A 74 -4.11 -13.54 -5.21
C LYS A 74 -4.71 -12.71 -4.09
N ALA A 75 -5.43 -11.65 -4.41
CA ALA A 75 -5.91 -10.66 -3.46
C ALA A 75 -4.76 -10.17 -2.56
N TYR A 76 -3.58 -9.98 -3.14
CA TYR A 76 -2.38 -9.63 -2.39
C TYR A 76 -1.95 -8.21 -2.67
N VAL A 77 -1.77 -7.43 -1.61
CA VAL A 77 -1.27 -6.05 -1.67
C VAL A 77 0.23 -6.08 -1.45
N SER A 78 0.99 -5.81 -2.51
CA SER A 78 2.46 -5.80 -2.42
C SER A 78 2.99 -4.47 -1.93
N HIS A 79 2.29 -3.37 -2.21
CA HIS A 79 2.69 -2.02 -1.85
C HIS A 79 1.46 -1.22 -1.43
N LEU A 80 1.58 -0.51 -0.31
CA LEU A 80 0.61 0.49 0.13
C LEU A 80 1.37 1.59 0.85
N PHE A 81 1.41 2.77 0.25
CA PHE A 81 2.15 3.91 0.77
C PHE A 81 1.34 5.17 0.63
N VAL A 82 1.31 5.97 1.68
CA VAL A 82 0.62 7.26 1.73
C VAL A 82 1.64 8.32 2.11
N ASN A 83 1.59 9.45 1.40
CA ASN A 83 2.42 10.61 1.71
C ASN A 83 2.32 10.91 3.21
N PRO A 84 3.46 11.09 3.90
CA PRO A 84 3.45 11.31 5.35
C PRO A 84 2.55 12.47 5.80
N ASP A 85 2.39 13.51 4.99
CA ASP A 85 1.53 14.65 5.31
C ASP A 85 0.04 14.32 5.23
N TRP A 86 -0.31 13.19 4.59
CA TRP A 86 -1.68 12.75 4.39
C TRP A 86 -2.04 11.51 5.21
N ARG A 87 -1.20 11.13 6.15
CA ARG A 87 -1.51 10.02 7.06
C ARG A 87 -2.67 10.41 7.97
N LEU A 88 -3.43 9.41 8.43
CA LEU A 88 -4.59 9.55 9.30
C LEU A 88 -5.76 10.30 8.64
N CYS A 89 -5.72 10.49 7.32
CA CYS A 89 -6.81 11.12 6.56
C CYS A 89 -7.72 10.10 5.87
N GLY A 90 -7.53 8.80 6.13
CA GLY A 90 -8.34 7.75 5.54
C GLY A 90 -7.91 7.32 4.13
N VAL A 91 -6.80 7.83 3.62
CA VAL A 91 -6.33 7.50 2.25
C VAL A 91 -5.99 6.02 2.14
N GLY A 92 -5.24 5.48 3.10
CA GLY A 92 -4.88 4.06 3.11
C GLY A 92 -6.11 3.16 3.18
N SER A 93 -7.05 3.47 4.06
CA SER A 93 -8.31 2.72 4.19
C SER A 93 -9.13 2.78 2.90
N GLY A 94 -9.16 3.95 2.24
CA GLY A 94 -9.86 4.11 0.97
C GLY A 94 -9.24 3.26 -0.14
N LEU A 95 -7.92 3.26 -0.25
CA LEU A 95 -7.20 2.43 -1.22
C LEU A 95 -7.46 0.94 -0.97
N LEU A 96 -7.39 0.51 0.29
CA LEU A 96 -7.68 -0.88 0.65
C LEU A 96 -9.13 -1.27 0.33
N GLY A 97 -10.09 -0.38 0.56
CA GLY A 97 -11.49 -0.62 0.24
C GLY A 97 -11.73 -0.85 -1.24
N VAL A 98 -11.14 -0.01 -2.09
CA VAL A 98 -11.25 -0.18 -3.55
C VAL A 98 -10.56 -1.46 -3.99
N ALA A 99 -9.37 -1.75 -3.47
CA ALA A 99 -8.64 -2.98 -3.78
C ALA A 99 -9.44 -4.23 -3.38
N ARG A 100 -10.09 -4.19 -2.20
CA ARG A 100 -10.95 -5.29 -1.74
C ARG A 100 -12.10 -5.56 -2.71
N ASP A 101 -12.74 -4.49 -3.19
CA ASP A 101 -13.82 -4.61 -4.18
C ASP A 101 -13.31 -5.18 -5.49
N MET A 102 -12.13 -4.78 -5.95
CA MET A 102 -11.53 -5.29 -7.17
C MET A 102 -11.17 -6.77 -7.07
N ALA A 103 -10.58 -7.17 -5.94
CA ALA A 103 -10.14 -8.54 -5.72
C ALA A 103 -11.31 -9.50 -5.46
N ARG A 104 -12.43 -9.00 -4.96
CA ARG A 104 -13.61 -9.78 -4.57
C ARG A 104 -13.29 -10.89 -3.56
N ALA A 105 -12.29 -10.66 -2.73
CA ALA A 105 -11.85 -11.58 -1.70
C ALA A 105 -11.11 -10.80 -0.63
N PRO A 106 -11.05 -11.30 0.61
CA PRO A 106 -10.27 -10.65 1.64
C PRO A 106 -8.83 -10.47 1.20
N LEU A 107 -8.31 -9.25 1.38
CA LEU A 107 -6.95 -8.93 0.99
C LEU A 107 -5.94 -9.55 1.94
N GLN A 108 -4.75 -9.81 1.42
CA GLN A 108 -3.59 -10.24 2.20
C GLN A 108 -2.43 -9.30 1.95
N LEU A 109 -1.62 -9.08 2.96
CA LEU A 109 -0.38 -8.31 2.84
C LEU A 109 0.63 -8.78 3.88
N ASP A 110 1.88 -8.38 3.67
CA ASP A 110 2.95 -8.64 4.63
C ASP A 110 3.43 -7.31 5.20
N VAL A 111 3.62 -7.27 6.51
CA VAL A 111 4.12 -6.11 7.23
C VAL A 111 5.46 -6.48 7.86
N ASP A 112 6.45 -5.60 7.74
CA ASP A 112 7.74 -5.80 8.39
C ASP A 112 7.52 -5.94 9.90
N THR A 113 8.14 -6.96 10.50
CA THR A 113 8.00 -7.25 11.93
C THR A 113 8.36 -6.03 12.79
N GLN A 114 9.31 -5.21 12.32
CA GLN A 114 9.75 -4.02 13.03
C GLN A 114 8.74 -2.87 12.94
N ASN A 115 7.78 -2.95 12.05
CA ASN A 115 6.77 -1.90 11.86
C ASN A 115 5.53 -2.19 12.75
N GLU A 116 5.71 -2.10 14.06
CA GLU A 116 4.65 -2.39 15.03
C GLU A 116 3.46 -1.44 14.89
N THR A 117 3.71 -0.19 14.53
CA THR A 117 2.65 0.81 14.34
C THR A 117 1.69 0.36 13.24
N ALA A 118 2.22 -0.11 12.12
CA ALA A 118 1.39 -0.60 11.02
C ALA A 118 0.60 -1.84 11.43
N VAL A 119 1.25 -2.80 12.12
CA VAL A 119 0.56 -4.01 12.59
C VAL A 119 -0.63 -3.65 13.47
N ARG A 120 -0.45 -2.73 14.42
CA ARG A 120 -1.54 -2.29 15.30
C ARG A 120 -2.64 -1.60 14.52
N ALA A 121 -2.29 -0.76 13.56
CA ALA A 121 -3.27 -0.07 12.72
C ALA A 121 -4.13 -1.05 11.93
N TYR A 122 -3.53 -2.05 11.31
CA TYR A 122 -4.28 -3.09 10.59
C TYR A 122 -5.19 -3.88 11.52
N LYS A 123 -4.69 -4.30 12.68
CA LYS A 123 -5.50 -5.04 13.66
C LYS A 123 -6.68 -4.21 14.14
N ALA A 124 -6.49 -2.90 14.32
CA ALA A 124 -7.58 -2.00 14.71
C ALA A 124 -8.66 -1.91 13.63
N MET A 125 -8.32 -2.13 12.37
CA MET A 125 -9.25 -2.16 11.25
C MET A 125 -9.90 -3.54 11.02
N GLY A 126 -9.63 -4.51 11.89
CA GLY A 126 -10.20 -5.85 11.79
C GLY A 126 -9.35 -6.87 11.04
N TRP A 127 -8.12 -6.52 10.69
CA TRP A 127 -7.20 -7.46 10.07
C TRP A 127 -6.71 -8.49 11.08
N ILE A 128 -6.49 -9.71 10.60
CA ILE A 128 -6.08 -10.85 11.44
C ILE A 128 -4.72 -11.33 10.98
N GLU A 129 -3.83 -11.55 11.94
CA GLU A 129 -2.52 -12.11 11.65
C GLU A 129 -2.64 -13.61 11.39
N LYS A 130 -2.09 -14.07 10.27
CA LYS A 130 -2.03 -15.49 9.97
C LYS A 130 -0.87 -16.12 10.71
N VAL A 131 -1.16 -17.20 11.42
CA VAL A 131 -0.20 -17.92 12.26
C VAL A 131 0.64 -18.86 11.41
N GLY A 132 1.91 -18.95 11.73
CA GLY A 132 2.85 -19.92 11.18
C GLY A 132 4.06 -19.25 10.54
N PRO A 133 5.25 -19.73 10.85
CA PRO A 133 6.46 -19.22 10.24
C PRO A 133 6.51 -19.64 8.77
N ASP A 134 6.79 -18.69 7.90
CA ASP A 134 7.11 -18.95 6.51
C ASP A 134 8.56 -18.52 6.29
N PRO A 135 9.48 -19.46 5.98
CA PRO A 135 10.88 -19.13 5.77
C PRO A 135 11.11 -18.10 4.66
N ASN A 136 10.17 -18.02 3.70
CA ASN A 136 10.25 -17.07 2.59
C ASN A 136 9.84 -15.67 3.01
N ARG A 137 9.29 -15.49 4.21
CA ARG A 137 8.84 -14.21 4.74
C ARG A 137 9.54 -13.85 6.04
N ALA A 138 10.80 -14.23 6.16
CA ALA A 138 11.61 -13.87 7.32
C ALA A 138 11.59 -12.35 7.54
N GLY A 139 11.31 -11.93 8.78
CA GLY A 139 11.20 -10.53 9.13
C GLY A 139 9.88 -9.87 8.77
N GLN A 140 8.89 -10.64 8.29
CA GLN A 140 7.56 -10.13 7.95
C GLN A 140 6.45 -10.93 8.61
N ARG A 141 5.29 -10.29 8.77
CA ARG A 141 4.08 -10.88 9.34
C ARG A 141 2.96 -10.80 8.30
N ARG A 142 2.31 -11.92 8.05
CA ARG A 142 1.19 -12.00 7.11
C ARG A 142 -0.10 -11.58 7.81
N LEU A 143 -0.80 -10.63 7.23
CA LEU A 143 -2.11 -10.18 7.70
C LEU A 143 -3.17 -10.45 6.63
N SER A 144 -4.38 -10.80 7.08
CA SER A 144 -5.54 -11.01 6.21
C SER A 144 -6.62 -10.01 6.62
N GLY A 145 -7.19 -9.31 5.63
CA GLY A 145 -8.23 -8.33 5.85
C GLY A 145 -9.63 -8.93 5.99
N PRO A 146 -10.58 -8.09 6.41
CA PRO A 146 -12.00 -8.48 6.50
C PRO A 146 -12.69 -8.73 5.15
#